data_70f3813ef3eea59155c7a7d748e6ce7c
#
_entry.id   70f3813ef3eea59155c7a7d748e6ce7c
#
_cell.length_a   1.000
_cell.length_b   1.000
_cell.length_c   1.000
_cell.angle_alpha   90.00
_cell.angle_beta   90.00
_cell.angle_gamma   90.00
#
_symmetry.space_group_name_H-M   'P 1'
#
loop_
_entity.id
_entity.type
_entity.pdbx_description
1 polymer ?
#
loop_
_entity_poly.entity_id
_entity_poly.type
_entity_poly.pdbx_seq_one_letter_code
_entity_poly.pdbx_strand_id
1 'polypeptide(L)' 'MGFGVRMTTYYVTNVDTEVTVFPETKRIAVINNADAEEKTDLYIKGHLIDSLTLAPREMRWVDDVE' A
#
# COMPACT_ATOMS: atom_id res chain seq x y z
N MET A 1 10.43 10.10 18.91
CA MET A 1 9.75 8.88 18.69
C MET A 1 9.95 8.38 17.30
N GLY A 2 10.64 7.29 17.24
CA GLY A 2 10.94 6.71 15.95
C GLY A 2 9.82 5.96 15.29
N PHE A 3 8.80 5.58 16.05
CA PHE A 3 7.74 4.77 15.48
C PHE A 3 6.93 5.51 14.42
N GLY A 4 6.78 6.80 14.57
CA GLY A 4 6.05 7.57 13.57
C GLY A 4 6.75 7.59 12.23
N VAL A 5 8.06 7.66 12.26
CA VAL A 5 8.84 7.67 11.03
C VAL A 5 8.72 6.33 10.31
N ARG A 6 8.76 5.24 11.06
CA ARG A 6 8.66 3.92 10.45
C ARG A 6 7.34 3.75 9.72
N MET A 7 6.26 4.25 10.28
CA MET A 7 4.94 4.06 9.70
C MET A 7 4.75 4.80 8.39
N THR A 8 5.61 5.77 8.10
CA THR A 8 5.50 6.52 6.86
C THR A 8 6.34 5.95 5.73
N THR A 9 7.06 4.85 5.98
CA THR A 9 7.89 4.25 4.94
C THR A 9 7.04 3.73 3.79
N TYR A 10 5.95 3.06 4.12
CA TYR A 10 5.02 2.50 3.13
C TYR A 10 3.66 3.14 3.36
N TYR A 11 3.09 3.76 2.33
CA TYR A 11 1.75 4.29 2.49
C TYR A 11 1.04 4.37 1.15
N VAL A 12 -0.28 4.44 1.24
CA VAL A 12 -1.16 4.61 0.08
C VAL A 12 -1.95 5.90 0.28
N THR A 13 -2.38 6.50 -0.82
CA THR A 13 -2.99 7.83 -0.77
C THR A 13 -4.49 7.80 -0.56
N ASN A 14 -5.15 6.68 -0.79
CA ASN A 14 -6.59 6.58 -0.66
C ASN A 14 -6.96 6.05 0.72
N VAL A 15 -7.79 6.79 1.46
CA VAL A 15 -8.17 6.45 2.83
C VAL A 15 -8.96 5.15 2.92
N ASP A 16 -9.56 4.71 1.83
CA ASP A 16 -10.31 3.45 1.79
C ASP A 16 -9.42 2.26 1.48
N THR A 17 -8.13 2.48 1.34
CA THR A 17 -7.17 1.43 1.06
C THR A 17 -6.13 1.38 2.16
N GLU A 18 -5.45 0.24 2.26
CA GLU A 18 -4.38 0.10 3.24
C GLU A 18 -3.27 -0.75 2.67
N VAL A 19 -2.10 -0.61 3.25
CA VAL A 19 -0.93 -1.35 2.84
C VAL A 19 -0.41 -2.18 4.00
N THR A 20 -0.07 -3.43 3.72
CA THR A 20 0.51 -4.34 4.70
C THR A 20 1.80 -4.90 4.13
N VAL A 21 2.86 -4.89 4.91
CA VAL A 21 4.16 -5.32 4.46
C VAL A 21 4.49 -6.68 5.06
N PHE A 22 4.98 -7.57 4.19
CA PHE A 22 5.41 -8.91 4.60
C PHE A 22 6.91 -9.02 4.33
N PRO A 23 7.75 -8.64 5.29
CA PRO A 23 9.20 -8.57 5.04
C PRO A 23 9.83 -9.92 4.74
N GLU A 24 9.28 -10.99 5.26
CA GLU A 24 9.87 -12.31 5.05
C GLU A 24 9.80 -12.76 3.60
N THR A 25 8.75 -12.38 2.91
CA THR A 25 8.57 -12.73 1.51
C THR A 25 8.90 -11.57 0.58
N LYS A 26 9.23 -10.42 1.14
CA LYS A 26 9.51 -9.19 0.41
C LYS A 26 8.34 -8.83 -0.49
N ARG A 27 7.15 -8.87 0.08
CA ARG A 27 5.92 -8.54 -0.62
C ARG A 27 5.09 -7.54 0.15
N ILE A 28 4.30 -6.81 -0.59
CA ILE A 28 3.41 -5.80 -0.04
C ILE A 28 2.01 -6.12 -0.53
N ALA A 29 1.04 -6.09 0.38
CA ALA A 29 -0.36 -6.26 0.02
C ALA A 29 -1.04 -4.90 0.11
N VAL A 30 -1.71 -4.49 -0.97
CA VAL A 30 -2.52 -3.28 -0.99
C VAL A 30 -3.97 -3.73 -1.07
N ILE A 31 -4.77 -3.29 -0.12
CA ILE A 31 -6.13 -3.79 0.05
C ILE A 31 -7.13 -2.66 -0.10
N ASN A 32 -8.15 -2.89 -0.91
CA ASN A 32 -9.26 -1.97 -1.04
C ASN A 32 -10.36 -2.40 -0.06
N ASN A 33 -10.64 -1.58 0.94
CA ASN A 33 -11.65 -1.86 1.96
C ASN A 33 -13.04 -1.34 1.58
N ALA A 34 -13.16 -0.73 0.42
CA ALA A 34 -14.44 -0.17 -0.01
C ALA A 34 -15.24 -1.18 -0.83
N ASP A 35 -16.52 -0.93 -0.94
CA ASP A 35 -17.42 -1.75 -1.75
C ASP A 35 -17.50 -1.26 -3.20
N ALA A 36 -16.59 -0.38 -3.58
CA ALA A 36 -16.54 0.21 -4.91
C ALA A 36 -15.10 0.19 -5.40
N GLU A 37 -14.92 0.30 -6.70
CA GLU A 37 -13.59 0.42 -7.29
C GLU A 37 -12.92 1.69 -6.76
N GLU A 38 -11.64 1.57 -6.38
CA GLU A 38 -10.89 2.69 -5.84
C GLU A 38 -9.52 2.75 -6.46
N LYS A 39 -9.01 3.98 -6.57
CA LYS A 39 -7.66 4.20 -7.07
C LYS A 39 -6.79 4.66 -5.92
N THR A 40 -5.58 4.13 -5.86
CA THR A 40 -4.64 4.52 -4.83
C THR A 40 -3.23 4.50 -5.38
N ASP A 41 -2.38 5.37 -4.84
CA ASP A 41 -0.97 5.40 -5.21
C ASP A 41 -0.16 4.84 -4.06
N LEU A 42 0.76 3.96 -4.38
CA LEU A 42 1.65 3.34 -3.40
C LEU A 42 2.97 4.07 -3.39
N TYR A 43 3.37 4.53 -2.22
CA TYR A 43 4.66 5.20 -2.01
C TYR A 43 5.51 4.41 -1.04
N ILE A 44 6.80 4.34 -1.34
CA ILE A 44 7.79 3.75 -0.44
C ILE A 44 8.90 4.78 -0.28
N LYS A 45 9.15 5.18 0.97
CA LYS A 45 10.16 6.18 1.31
C LYS A 45 9.96 7.48 0.52
N GLY A 46 8.72 7.86 0.33
CA GLY A 46 8.40 9.11 -0.36
C GLY A 46 8.46 9.04 -1.87
N HIS A 47 8.75 7.88 -2.42
CA HIS A 47 8.81 7.70 -3.88
C HIS A 47 7.59 6.95 -4.37
N LEU A 48 6.98 7.46 -5.44
CA LEU A 48 5.85 6.79 -6.06
C LEU A 48 6.32 5.48 -6.70
N ILE A 49 5.75 4.38 -6.26
CA ILE A 49 6.11 3.06 -6.79
C ILE A 49 5.12 2.62 -7.86
N ASP A 50 3.83 2.79 -7.60
CA ASP A 50 2.81 2.33 -8.53
C ASP A 50 1.51 3.05 -8.27
N SER A 51 0.72 3.19 -9.32
CA SER A 51 -0.65 3.72 -9.24
C SER A 51 -1.57 2.55 -9.51
N LEU A 52 -2.42 2.23 -8.55
CA LEU A 52 -3.22 1.01 -8.59
C LEU A 52 -4.70 1.34 -8.71
N THR A 53 -5.41 0.54 -9.50
CA THR A 53 -6.86 0.57 -9.54
C THR A 53 -7.32 -0.78 -9.02
N LEU A 54 -8.08 -0.76 -7.93
CA LEU A 54 -8.49 -1.97 -7.24
C LEU A 54 -9.99 -2.13 -7.31
N ALA A 55 -10.43 -3.34 -7.65
CA ALA A 55 -11.85 -3.68 -7.62
C ALA A 55 -12.35 -3.66 -6.18
N PRO A 56 -13.68 -3.65 -5.96
CA PRO A 56 -14.20 -3.69 -4.60
C PRO A 56 -13.61 -4.85 -3.80
N ARG A 57 -13.07 -4.54 -2.64
CA ARG A 57 -12.50 -5.53 -1.71
C ARG A 57 -11.32 -6.30 -2.27
N GLU A 58 -10.70 -5.81 -3.34
CA GLU A 58 -9.55 -6.48 -3.94
C GLU A 58 -8.31 -6.31 -3.09
N MET A 59 -7.47 -7.36 -3.07
CA MET A 59 -6.13 -7.28 -2.52
C MET A 59 -5.15 -7.49 -3.67
N ARG A 60 -4.18 -6.59 -3.79
CA ARG A 60 -3.18 -6.65 -4.84
C ARG A 60 -1.80 -6.87 -4.22
N TRP A 61 -1.03 -7.79 -4.78
CA TRP A 61 0.33 -8.03 -4.32
C TRP A 61 1.31 -7.21 -5.16
N VAL A 62 2.24 -6.58 -4.48
CA VAL A 62 3.31 -5.79 -5.12
C VAL A 62 4.63 -6.26 -4.52
N ASP A 63 5.65 -6.38 -5.35
CA ASP A 63 6.97 -6.76 -4.86
C ASP A 63 7.59 -5.59 -4.11
N ASP A 64 8.23 -5.91 -2.98
CA ASP A 64 8.91 -4.92 -2.17
C ASP A 64 10.24 -4.61 -2.83
N VAL A 65 10.43 -3.34 -3.17
CA VAL A 65 11.64 -2.89 -3.86
C VAL A 65 12.69 -2.34 -2.89
N GLU A 66 12.42 -2.42 -1.60
CA GLU A 66 13.35 -1.95 -0.57
C GLU A 66 14.62 -2.76 -0.52
#